data_60f33fb64bca6ede6ae74ea9670877ad
#
_entry.id   60f33fb64bca6ede6ae74ea9670877ad
#
_cell.length_a   1.000
_cell.length_b   1.000
_cell.length_c   1.000
_cell.angle_alpha   90.00
_cell.angle_beta   90.00
_cell.angle_gamma   90.00
#
_symmetry.space_group_name_H-M   'P 1'
#
loop_
_entity.id
_entity.type
_entity.pdbx_description
1 polymer ?
#
loop_
_entity_poly.entity_id
_entity_poly.type
_entity_poly.pdbx_seq_one_letter_code
_entity_poly.pdbx_strand_id
1 'polypeptide(L)'
;LGSNSSGKSTLLQSLLLLKQTAAAPDRTVHLNLGGDEANDLVSLGYFDAVLAHGTVAPRQFEIVLEFERPEGERVRQGRFACSYGQTASGAVVVQALSLSTVAREFRAVRRERGAYAVWVDGEPRPRGKGPHLAPERSIAFSAEAIALLGPDGAHLQDLSLALRRELEAIVYLGPLRQRPARDQVWNKGGSGSVGAEGQQAINALLSDALQPGAGQGAVLRSVSAGLQRMGLADRIEVRQLGRSSRYELLVHKDSIAANLRDVGVGVAQVPPVLTVAYIVPPSSSV
;
A
#
# COMPACT_ATOMS: atom_id res chain seq x y z
N LEU A 1 19.36 5.47 -1.97
CA LEU A 1 20.15 4.45 -2.64
C LEU A 1 21.15 3.84 -1.66
N GLY A 2 21.30 2.51 -1.59
CA GLY A 2 22.20 1.82 -0.68
C GLY A 2 22.66 0.48 -1.27
N SER A 3 23.75 -0.08 -0.69
CA SER A 3 24.28 -1.39 -1.06
C SER A 3 23.25 -2.52 -0.81
N ASN A 4 23.53 -3.73 -1.28
CA ASN A 4 22.70 -4.88 -0.96
C ASN A 4 22.69 -5.11 0.56
N SER A 5 21.58 -5.58 1.10
CA SER A 5 21.36 -5.82 2.54
C SER A 5 21.43 -4.57 3.44
N SER A 6 21.23 -3.36 2.89
CA SER A 6 21.22 -2.10 3.64
C SER A 6 19.86 -1.72 4.25
N GLY A 7 18.90 -2.65 4.32
CA GLY A 7 17.58 -2.41 4.91
C GLY A 7 16.56 -1.73 4.00
N LYS A 8 16.86 -1.50 2.70
CA LYS A 8 15.91 -0.89 1.75
C LYS A 8 14.59 -1.65 1.68
N SER A 9 14.65 -2.97 1.55
CA SER A 9 13.46 -3.83 1.50
C SER A 9 12.68 -3.79 2.80
N THR A 10 13.36 -3.68 3.94
CA THR A 10 12.72 -3.59 5.26
C THR A 10 11.87 -2.32 5.38
N LEU A 11 12.35 -1.18 4.86
CA LEU A 11 11.56 0.05 4.82
C LEU A 11 10.30 -0.10 3.95
N LEU A 12 10.43 -0.68 2.75
CA LEU A 12 9.28 -0.96 1.90
C LEU A 12 8.32 -1.95 2.57
N GLN A 13 8.84 -3.01 3.16
CA GLN A 13 8.03 -4.00 3.86
C GLN A 13 7.27 -3.42 5.04
N SER A 14 7.82 -2.45 5.77
CA SER A 14 7.10 -1.79 6.88
C SER A 14 5.88 -1.00 6.39
N LEU A 15 5.99 -0.30 5.26
CA LEU A 15 4.87 0.41 4.62
C LEU A 15 3.81 -0.57 4.12
N LEU A 16 4.23 -1.65 3.46
CA LEU A 16 3.33 -2.68 2.94
C LEU A 16 2.62 -3.43 4.07
N LEU A 17 3.32 -3.67 5.18
CA LEU A 17 2.78 -4.27 6.38
C LEU A 17 1.66 -3.42 6.99
N LEU A 18 1.85 -2.10 7.05
CA LEU A 18 0.80 -1.19 7.50
C LEU A 18 -0.35 -1.13 6.50
N LYS A 19 -0.07 -1.07 5.21
CA LYS A 19 -1.09 -1.07 4.16
C LYS A 19 -1.97 -2.32 4.23
N GLN A 20 -1.37 -3.52 4.31
CA GLN A 20 -2.14 -4.77 4.40
C GLN A 20 -2.88 -4.89 5.73
N THR A 21 -2.31 -4.39 6.83
CA THR A 21 -3.00 -4.34 8.13
C THR A 21 -4.22 -3.42 8.05
N ALA A 22 -4.08 -2.24 7.43
CA ALA A 22 -5.19 -1.30 7.22
C ALA A 22 -6.32 -1.90 6.37
N ALA A 23 -5.99 -2.76 5.42
CA ALA A 23 -6.93 -3.44 4.53
C ALA A 23 -7.52 -4.73 5.12
N ALA A 24 -7.02 -5.21 6.25
CA ALA A 24 -7.50 -6.46 6.87
C ALA A 24 -9.01 -6.41 7.12
N PRO A 25 -9.79 -7.46 6.77
CA PRO A 25 -11.23 -7.51 7.02
C PRO A 25 -11.56 -7.43 8.52
N ASP A 26 -10.80 -8.13 9.34
CA ASP A 26 -10.96 -8.12 10.79
C ASP A 26 -10.31 -6.86 11.39
N ARG A 27 -11.15 -6.03 12.05
CA ARG A 27 -10.70 -4.78 12.70
C ARG A 27 -9.88 -5.02 13.95
N THR A 28 -9.97 -6.19 14.55
CA THR A 28 -9.25 -6.54 15.79
C THR A 28 -7.81 -6.97 15.56
N VAL A 29 -7.43 -7.23 14.31
CA VAL A 29 -6.06 -7.53 13.93
C VAL A 29 -5.19 -6.30 14.14
N HIS A 30 -4.28 -6.36 15.08
CA HIS A 30 -3.37 -5.25 15.36
C HIS A 30 -2.24 -5.15 14.33
N LEU A 31 -1.77 -6.27 13.81
CA LEU A 31 -0.75 -6.30 12.76
C LEU A 31 -0.90 -7.58 11.95
N ASN A 32 -1.08 -7.45 10.64
CA ASN A 32 -1.17 -8.56 9.71
C ASN A 32 0.25 -8.90 9.20
N LEU A 33 0.89 -9.91 9.78
CA LEU A 33 2.23 -10.37 9.38
C LEU A 33 2.23 -11.22 8.10
N GLY A 34 1.09 -11.47 7.51
CA GLY A 34 0.92 -12.35 6.36
C GLY A 34 0.49 -13.75 6.76
N GLY A 35 0.26 -14.58 5.76
CA GLY A 35 -0.21 -15.97 5.90
C GLY A 35 -1.21 -16.34 4.82
N ASP A 36 -1.73 -15.37 4.08
CA ASP A 36 -2.55 -15.54 2.89
C ASP A 36 -1.76 -15.13 1.64
N GLU A 37 -1.03 -16.10 1.07
CA GLU A 37 -0.15 -15.87 -0.08
C GLU A 37 -0.87 -15.24 -1.30
N ALA A 38 -2.18 -15.39 -1.39
CA ALA A 38 -2.96 -14.87 -2.52
C ALA A 38 -3.24 -13.37 -2.40
N ASN A 39 -3.37 -12.86 -1.18
CA ASN A 39 -3.84 -11.50 -0.91
C ASN A 39 -2.81 -10.62 -0.19
N ASP A 40 -1.80 -11.21 0.43
CA ASP A 40 -0.80 -10.48 1.20
C ASP A 40 0.21 -9.77 0.29
N LEU A 41 0.53 -8.52 0.64
CA LEU A 41 1.60 -7.75 0.00
C LEU A 41 2.97 -8.17 0.52
N VAL A 42 3.03 -8.59 1.78
CA VAL A 42 4.22 -9.13 2.45
C VAL A 42 3.83 -10.29 3.35
N SER A 43 4.69 -11.32 3.40
CA SER A 43 4.58 -12.43 4.33
C SER A 43 5.87 -12.48 5.17
N LEU A 44 5.77 -12.03 6.42
CA LEU A 44 6.90 -11.91 7.35
C LEU A 44 6.92 -13.06 8.38
N GLY A 45 5.94 -13.95 8.31
CA GLY A 45 5.84 -15.14 9.15
C GLY A 45 5.37 -14.82 10.57
N TYR A 46 6.28 -14.78 11.52
CA TYR A 46 5.95 -14.61 12.93
C TYR A 46 6.67 -13.41 13.55
N PHE A 47 6.19 -12.92 14.68
CA PHE A 47 6.64 -11.67 15.31
C PHE A 47 8.15 -11.62 15.55
N ASP A 48 8.74 -12.73 16.02
CA ASP A 48 10.18 -12.77 16.28
C ASP A 48 11.04 -12.64 15.03
N ALA A 49 10.52 -13.00 13.86
CA ALA A 49 11.24 -12.84 12.60
C ALA A 49 11.33 -11.36 12.16
N VAL A 50 10.47 -10.50 12.70
CA VAL A 50 10.47 -9.06 12.40
C VAL A 50 11.41 -8.29 13.33
N LEU A 51 11.74 -8.85 14.49
CA LEU A 51 12.63 -8.20 15.45
C LEU A 51 14.08 -8.20 14.98
N ALA A 52 14.81 -7.13 15.30
CA ALA A 52 16.24 -7.11 15.08
C ALA A 52 16.95 -8.21 15.87
N HIS A 53 17.98 -8.80 15.27
CA HIS A 53 18.75 -9.83 15.94
C HIS A 53 19.35 -9.29 17.26
N GLY A 54 19.21 -10.06 18.34
CA GLY A 54 19.71 -9.66 19.66
C GLY A 54 18.78 -8.69 20.43
N THR A 55 17.55 -8.44 19.94
CA THR A 55 16.58 -7.62 20.69
C THR A 55 16.32 -8.22 22.08
N VAL A 56 16.64 -7.46 23.13
CA VAL A 56 16.39 -7.81 24.53
C VAL A 56 14.98 -7.40 24.96
N ALA A 57 14.53 -7.91 26.09
CA ALA A 57 13.22 -7.52 26.65
C ALA A 57 13.18 -6.03 27.01
N PRO A 58 12.05 -5.32 26.80
CA PRO A 58 10.81 -5.82 26.19
C PRO A 58 10.96 -6.02 24.66
N ARG A 59 10.56 -7.19 24.15
CA ARG A 59 10.64 -7.52 22.72
C ARG A 59 9.56 -6.75 21.97
N GLN A 60 9.96 -5.64 21.40
CA GLN A 60 9.08 -4.68 20.72
C GLN A 60 9.79 -4.07 19.53
N PHE A 61 9.02 -3.58 18.56
CA PHE A 61 9.52 -2.68 17.52
C PHE A 61 8.49 -1.56 17.29
N GLU A 62 8.93 -0.49 16.69
CA GLU A 62 8.11 0.67 16.38
C GLU A 62 8.19 1.01 14.90
N ILE A 63 7.06 1.42 14.32
CA ILE A 63 6.98 2.03 13.00
C ILE A 63 6.56 3.47 13.19
N VAL A 64 7.34 4.39 12.62
CA VAL A 64 7.05 5.82 12.61
C VAL A 64 6.97 6.28 11.17
N LEU A 65 5.88 6.98 10.84
CA LEU A 65 5.66 7.61 9.54
C LEU A 65 5.31 9.08 9.74
N GLU A 66 5.89 9.93 8.92
CA GLU A 66 5.46 11.31 8.75
C GLU A 66 4.93 11.45 7.33
N PHE A 67 3.83 12.17 7.18
CA PHE A 67 3.22 12.38 5.87
C PHE A 67 2.79 13.83 5.70
N GLU A 68 2.87 14.28 4.46
CA GLU A 68 2.42 15.60 4.04
C GLU A 68 1.44 15.44 2.87
N ARG A 69 0.34 16.20 2.91
CA ARG A 69 -0.74 16.16 1.94
C ARG A 69 -0.89 17.52 1.23
N PRO A 70 -1.45 17.52 0.00
CA PRO A 70 -1.65 18.76 -0.75
C PRO A 70 -2.41 19.83 0.01
N GLU A 71 -2.24 21.07 -0.42
CA GLU A 71 -3.02 22.21 0.10
C GLU A 71 -4.52 21.99 -0.12
N GLY A 72 -5.33 22.41 0.87
CA GLY A 72 -6.79 22.23 0.84
C GLY A 72 -7.30 21.00 1.57
N GLU A 73 -6.44 20.06 1.97
CA GLU A 73 -6.83 18.94 2.81
C GLU A 73 -6.96 19.37 4.28
N ARG A 74 -7.92 18.77 5.00
CA ARG A 74 -8.18 19.07 6.43
C ARG A 74 -6.99 18.80 7.33
N VAL A 75 -6.24 17.73 7.01
CA VAL A 75 -4.99 17.38 7.66
C VAL A 75 -3.90 17.48 6.61
N ARG A 76 -3.05 18.49 6.76
CA ARG A 76 -1.94 18.73 5.84
C ARG A 76 -0.69 17.94 6.21
N GLN A 77 -0.38 17.88 7.49
CA GLN A 77 0.77 17.16 8.00
C GLN A 77 0.36 16.30 9.19
N GLY A 78 0.87 15.07 9.21
CA GLY A 78 0.62 14.15 10.30
C GLY A 78 1.79 13.26 10.58
N ARG A 79 1.87 12.81 11.82
CA ARG A 79 2.83 11.82 12.27
C ARG A 79 2.08 10.66 12.91
N PHE A 80 2.41 9.48 12.47
CA PHE A 80 2.00 8.20 13.02
C PHE A 80 3.17 7.54 13.71
N ALA A 81 2.96 7.00 14.90
CA ALA A 81 3.91 6.15 15.59
C ALA A 81 3.15 5.00 16.26
N CYS A 82 3.55 3.78 15.98
CA CYS A 82 2.93 2.60 16.57
C CYS A 82 3.99 1.59 17.00
N SER A 83 3.98 1.24 18.28
CA SER A 83 4.83 0.20 18.83
C SER A 83 4.04 -1.09 19.01
N TYR A 84 4.68 -2.19 18.64
CA TYR A 84 4.13 -3.54 18.63
C TYR A 84 4.91 -4.44 19.57
N GLY A 85 4.18 -5.30 20.25
CA GLY A 85 4.74 -6.35 21.08
C GLY A 85 3.90 -7.60 21.01
N GLN A 86 4.27 -8.60 21.78
CA GLN A 86 3.58 -9.88 21.81
C GLN A 86 3.03 -10.15 23.23
N THR A 87 1.86 -10.75 23.30
CA THR A 87 1.31 -11.26 24.57
C THR A 87 1.97 -12.58 24.96
N ALA A 88 1.77 -13.03 26.19
CA ALA A 88 2.25 -14.35 26.62
C ALA A 88 1.64 -15.49 25.79
N SER A 89 0.47 -15.30 25.18
CA SER A 89 -0.16 -16.27 24.27
C SER A 89 0.35 -16.20 22.84
N GLY A 90 1.30 -15.32 22.53
CA GLY A 90 1.87 -15.16 21.19
C GLY A 90 1.12 -14.19 20.27
N ALA A 91 -0.01 -13.63 20.68
CA ALA A 91 -0.75 -12.67 19.87
C ALA A 91 0.00 -11.34 19.75
N VAL A 92 0.10 -10.82 18.53
CA VAL A 92 0.68 -9.49 18.28
C VAL A 92 -0.30 -8.41 18.70
N VAL A 93 0.18 -7.45 19.48
CA VAL A 93 -0.63 -6.35 20.01
C VAL A 93 0.07 -5.00 19.88
N VAL A 94 -0.72 -3.96 19.69
CA VAL A 94 -0.26 -2.57 19.83
C VAL A 94 0.08 -2.31 21.30
N GLN A 95 1.28 -1.85 21.59
CA GLN A 95 1.68 -1.38 22.91
C GLN A 95 1.35 0.10 23.10
N ALA A 96 1.63 0.88 22.07
CA ALA A 96 1.24 2.29 22.00
C ALA A 96 0.95 2.68 20.55
N LEU A 97 -0.07 3.48 20.34
CA LEU A 97 -0.38 4.16 19.10
C LEU A 97 -0.40 5.67 19.36
N SER A 98 0.31 6.44 18.55
CA SER A 98 0.23 7.89 18.55
C SER A 98 -0.12 8.38 17.15
N LEU A 99 -1.07 9.31 17.07
CA LEU A 99 -1.38 10.11 15.89
C LEU A 99 -1.25 11.57 16.28
N SER A 100 -0.45 12.34 15.55
CA SER A 100 -0.22 13.74 15.89
C SER A 100 -0.14 14.65 14.66
N THR A 101 -0.45 15.90 14.89
CA THR A 101 -0.12 17.05 14.03
C THR A 101 0.84 17.95 14.82
N VAL A 102 1.26 19.06 14.22
CA VAL A 102 2.06 20.08 14.95
C VAL A 102 1.32 20.63 16.19
N ALA A 103 -0.04 20.66 16.14
CA ALA A 103 -0.86 21.27 17.18
C ALA A 103 -1.38 20.29 18.25
N ARG A 104 -1.50 19.01 17.94
CA ARG A 104 -2.19 18.03 18.79
C ARG A 104 -1.55 16.65 18.70
N GLU A 105 -1.47 15.95 19.83
CA GLU A 105 -1.09 14.55 19.93
C GLU A 105 -2.17 13.72 20.59
N PHE A 106 -2.53 12.59 19.98
CA PHE A 106 -3.43 11.59 20.51
C PHE A 106 -2.69 10.28 20.70
N ARG A 107 -2.75 9.70 21.90
CA ARG A 107 -2.09 8.43 22.21
C ARG A 107 -3.05 7.43 22.81
N ALA A 108 -2.97 6.18 22.38
CA ALA A 108 -3.56 5.03 23.04
C ALA A 108 -2.43 4.14 23.54
N VAL A 109 -2.39 3.87 24.85
CA VAL A 109 -1.31 3.10 25.49
C VAL A 109 -1.90 1.88 26.18
N ARG A 110 -1.34 0.72 25.88
CA ARG A 110 -1.74 -0.56 26.49
C ARG A 110 -1.33 -0.59 27.96
N ARG A 111 -2.27 -1.00 28.79
CA ARG A 111 -2.09 -1.18 30.23
C ARG A 111 -2.07 -2.66 30.59
N GLU A 112 -1.84 -2.95 31.86
CA GLU A 112 -1.97 -4.28 32.40
C GLU A 112 -3.32 -4.92 32.04
N ARG A 113 -3.35 -6.21 31.86
CA ARG A 113 -4.53 -7.01 31.48
C ARG A 113 -5.13 -6.63 30.12
N GLY A 114 -4.38 -5.95 29.24
CA GLY A 114 -4.81 -5.66 27.87
C GLY A 114 -5.75 -4.47 27.70
N ALA A 115 -6.03 -3.73 28.74
CA ALA A 115 -6.78 -2.49 28.64
C ALA A 115 -5.94 -1.37 27.98
N TYR A 116 -6.62 -0.38 27.40
CA TYR A 116 -5.95 0.82 26.85
C TYR A 116 -6.37 2.07 27.62
N ALA A 117 -5.45 3.02 27.72
CA ALA A 117 -5.71 4.38 28.19
C ALA A 117 -5.46 5.35 27.04
N VAL A 118 -6.29 6.38 26.94
CA VAL A 118 -6.21 7.42 25.90
C VAL A 118 -5.69 8.71 26.52
N TRP A 119 -4.84 9.41 25.78
CA TRP A 119 -4.16 10.63 26.17
C TRP A 119 -4.32 11.66 25.06
N VAL A 120 -4.39 12.92 25.41
CA VAL A 120 -4.38 14.07 24.48
C VAL A 120 -3.39 15.09 25.01
N ASP A 121 -2.41 15.45 24.21
CA ASP A 121 -1.36 16.43 24.55
C ASP A 121 -0.67 16.12 25.88
N GLY A 122 -0.42 14.82 26.16
CA GLY A 122 0.20 14.35 27.39
C GLY A 122 -0.75 14.19 28.58
N GLU A 123 -2.01 14.63 28.47
CA GLU A 123 -3.00 14.52 29.55
C GLU A 123 -3.89 13.28 29.38
N PRO A 124 -4.02 12.44 30.43
CA PRO A 124 -4.86 11.25 30.38
C PRO A 124 -6.33 11.62 30.33
N ARG A 125 -7.09 10.96 29.50
CA ARG A 125 -8.56 11.10 29.50
C ARG A 125 -9.20 10.13 30.48
N PRO A 126 -10.18 10.58 31.27
CA PRO A 126 -10.88 9.75 32.25
C PRO A 126 -11.49 8.53 31.55
N ARG A 127 -11.29 7.36 32.15
CA ARG A 127 -11.83 6.12 31.60
C ARG A 127 -13.34 6.06 31.93
N GLY A 128 -14.18 6.05 30.91
CA GLY A 128 -15.59 5.70 31.07
C GLY A 128 -15.73 4.22 31.48
N LYS A 129 -16.88 3.86 32.03
CA LYS A 129 -17.28 2.47 32.29
C LYS A 129 -17.62 1.81 30.97
N GLY A 130 -16.61 1.51 30.15
CA GLY A 130 -16.85 0.94 28.84
C GLY A 130 -15.59 0.28 28.27
N PRO A 131 -15.77 -0.61 27.33
CA PRO A 131 -14.89 -1.75 27.23
C PRO A 131 -13.67 -1.57 26.32
N HIS A 132 -13.74 -1.04 25.13
CA HIS A 132 -12.70 -1.35 24.15
C HIS A 132 -12.06 -0.11 23.52
N LEU A 133 -11.10 0.48 24.24
CA LEU A 133 -10.27 1.56 23.73
C LEU A 133 -9.08 1.04 22.91
N ALA A 134 -9.08 -0.24 22.53
CA ALA A 134 -8.02 -0.84 21.73
C ALA A 134 -8.00 -0.21 20.33
N PRO A 135 -6.80 0.09 19.79
CA PRO A 135 -6.67 0.55 18.42
C PRO A 135 -7.23 -0.46 17.42
N GLU A 136 -7.85 0.04 16.35
CA GLU A 136 -8.32 -0.77 15.25
C GLU A 136 -7.25 -0.86 14.17
N ARG A 137 -6.86 -2.08 13.76
CA ARG A 137 -5.86 -2.34 12.71
C ARG A 137 -4.56 -1.54 12.88
N SER A 138 -4.22 -1.17 14.12
CA SER A 138 -3.11 -0.32 14.52
C SER A 138 -2.99 1.07 13.87
N ILE A 139 -3.92 1.47 13.04
CA ILE A 139 -3.89 2.77 12.32
C ILE A 139 -4.99 3.73 12.77
N ALA A 140 -5.95 3.28 13.56
CA ALA A 140 -7.07 4.08 14.03
C ALA A 140 -7.39 3.81 15.49
N PHE A 141 -7.99 4.79 16.13
CA PHE A 141 -8.59 4.63 17.44
C PHE A 141 -9.99 4.02 17.30
N SER A 142 -10.42 3.27 18.31
CA SER A 142 -11.77 2.72 18.32
C SER A 142 -12.83 3.82 18.39
N ALA A 143 -14.07 3.49 17.98
CA ALA A 143 -15.19 4.41 18.07
C ALA A 143 -15.43 4.91 19.51
N GLU A 144 -15.24 4.04 20.49
CA GLU A 144 -15.36 4.36 21.92
C GLU A 144 -14.27 5.32 22.39
N ALA A 145 -13.03 5.14 21.90
CA ALA A 145 -11.93 6.07 22.19
C ALA A 145 -12.21 7.45 21.59
N ILE A 146 -12.72 7.51 20.36
CA ILE A 146 -13.10 8.76 19.69
C ILE A 146 -14.25 9.45 20.45
N ALA A 147 -15.27 8.70 20.85
CA ALA A 147 -16.39 9.25 21.62
C ALA A 147 -15.94 9.82 22.98
N LEU A 148 -14.96 9.17 23.62
CA LEU A 148 -14.39 9.64 24.89
C LEU A 148 -13.70 11.01 24.76
N LEU A 149 -13.21 11.34 23.57
CA LEU A 149 -12.50 12.59 23.29
C LEU A 149 -13.44 13.79 23.05
N GLY A 150 -14.73 13.56 22.88
CA GLY A 150 -15.70 14.62 22.65
C GLY A 150 -15.33 15.50 21.44
N PRO A 151 -15.17 16.81 21.59
CA PRO A 151 -14.83 17.70 20.46
C PRO A 151 -13.51 17.35 19.74
N ASP A 152 -12.53 16.84 20.47
CA ASP A 152 -11.23 16.43 19.91
C ASP A 152 -11.35 15.19 19.01
N GLY A 153 -12.42 14.39 19.17
CA GLY A 153 -12.64 13.16 18.41
C GLY A 153 -12.75 13.37 16.91
N ALA A 154 -13.34 14.47 16.46
CA ALA A 154 -13.45 14.79 15.04
C ALA A 154 -12.06 15.01 14.40
N HIS A 155 -11.17 15.70 15.11
CA HIS A 155 -9.80 15.91 14.62
C HIS A 155 -9.01 14.59 14.52
N LEU A 156 -9.17 13.72 15.51
CA LEU A 156 -8.57 12.38 15.49
C LEU A 156 -9.11 11.53 14.34
N GLN A 157 -10.41 11.62 14.03
CA GLN A 157 -10.99 10.93 12.87
C GLN A 157 -10.41 11.43 11.56
N ASP A 158 -10.29 12.75 11.39
CA ASP A 158 -9.67 13.34 10.19
C ASP A 158 -8.21 12.89 10.03
N LEU A 159 -7.45 12.77 11.13
CA LEU A 159 -6.08 12.27 11.15
C LEU A 159 -5.99 10.78 10.77
N SER A 160 -6.84 9.96 11.36
CA SER A 160 -6.91 8.52 11.06
C SER A 160 -7.29 8.27 9.59
N LEU A 161 -8.24 9.08 9.06
CA LEU A 161 -8.65 9.00 7.67
C LEU A 161 -7.53 9.46 6.73
N ALA A 162 -6.79 10.52 7.09
CA ALA A 162 -5.65 11.00 6.31
C ALA A 162 -4.57 9.90 6.20
N LEU A 163 -4.15 9.32 7.33
CA LEU A 163 -3.20 8.20 7.34
C LEU A 163 -3.67 7.03 6.47
N ARG A 164 -4.94 6.64 6.63
CA ARG A 164 -5.52 5.54 5.85
C ARG A 164 -5.44 5.81 4.35
N ARG A 165 -5.76 7.02 3.90
CA ARG A 165 -5.68 7.41 2.49
C ARG A 165 -4.25 7.37 1.97
N GLU A 166 -3.26 7.79 2.77
CA GLU A 166 -1.84 7.67 2.40
C GLU A 166 -1.44 6.19 2.20
N LEU A 167 -1.83 5.31 3.12
CA LEU A 167 -1.55 3.88 2.98
C LEU A 167 -2.29 3.24 1.78
N GLU A 168 -3.54 3.63 1.53
CA GLU A 168 -4.31 3.17 0.36
C GLU A 168 -3.70 3.64 -0.96
N ALA A 169 -3.13 4.86 -0.99
CA ALA A 169 -2.50 5.43 -2.19
C ALA A 169 -1.17 4.76 -2.57
N ILE A 170 -0.53 4.02 -1.66
CA ILE A 170 0.69 3.28 -1.98
C ILE A 170 0.40 2.25 -3.07
N VAL A 171 1.07 2.35 -4.20
CA VAL A 171 1.06 1.33 -5.26
C VAL A 171 2.36 0.56 -5.19
N TYR A 172 2.26 -0.74 -4.98
CA TYR A 172 3.43 -1.62 -4.90
C TYR A 172 3.57 -2.48 -6.13
N LEU A 173 4.76 -2.51 -6.68
CA LEU A 173 5.15 -3.43 -7.74
C LEU A 173 6.41 -4.18 -7.30
N GLY A 174 6.28 -5.48 -7.12
CA GLY A 174 7.36 -6.35 -6.65
C GLY A 174 8.51 -6.52 -7.66
N PRO A 175 9.63 -7.04 -7.21
CA PRO A 175 10.81 -7.27 -8.05
C PRO A 175 10.61 -8.37 -9.08
N LEU A 176 9.83 -9.38 -8.75
CA LEU A 176 9.48 -10.47 -9.66
C LEU A 176 8.10 -10.20 -10.24
N ARG A 177 8.03 -10.10 -11.56
CA ARG A 177 6.78 -9.82 -12.27
C ARG A 177 6.34 -11.06 -13.02
N GLN A 178 5.05 -11.30 -13.00
CA GLN A 178 4.48 -12.42 -13.72
C GLN A 178 4.75 -12.28 -15.23
N ARG A 179 5.11 -13.38 -15.88
CA ARG A 179 5.27 -13.38 -17.33
C ARG A 179 3.90 -13.09 -17.97
N PRO A 180 3.82 -12.17 -18.94
CA PRO A 180 2.56 -11.84 -19.59
C PRO A 180 1.91 -13.08 -20.19
N ALA A 181 0.59 -13.19 -20.07
CA ALA A 181 -0.15 -14.16 -20.86
C ALA A 181 -0.13 -13.75 -22.34
N ARG A 182 -0.32 -14.71 -23.27
CA ARG A 182 -0.31 -14.43 -24.70
C ARG A 182 -1.44 -13.47 -25.12
N ASP A 183 -2.57 -13.62 -24.47
CA ASP A 183 -3.74 -12.78 -24.66
C ASP A 183 -4.50 -12.61 -23.34
N GLN A 184 -5.29 -11.56 -23.25
CA GLN A 184 -6.08 -11.20 -22.08
C GLN A 184 -7.54 -11.01 -22.47
N VAL A 185 -8.45 -11.44 -21.61
CA VAL A 185 -9.86 -11.10 -21.73
C VAL A 185 -10.11 -9.72 -21.14
N TRP A 186 -10.59 -8.79 -21.95
CA TRP A 186 -10.95 -7.48 -21.45
C TRP A 186 -12.42 -7.45 -21.00
N ASN A 187 -12.63 -7.25 -19.71
CA ASN A 187 -13.95 -7.20 -19.06
C ASN A 187 -14.27 -5.76 -18.69
N LYS A 188 -14.43 -4.83 -19.57
CA LYS A 188 -14.91 -3.44 -19.40
C LYS A 188 -14.83 -2.81 -17.98
N GLY A 189 -14.41 -3.54 -16.97
CA GLY A 189 -14.18 -3.11 -15.60
C GLY A 189 -12.71 -2.69 -15.44
N GLY A 190 -12.44 -1.42 -15.25
CA GLY A 190 -11.10 -0.96 -14.90
C GLY A 190 -10.71 -1.53 -13.54
N SER A 191 -9.63 -2.31 -13.46
CA SER A 191 -9.03 -2.61 -12.18
C SER A 191 -8.21 -1.40 -11.75
N GLY A 192 -8.60 -0.75 -10.67
CA GLY A 192 -7.86 0.39 -10.11
C GLY A 192 -6.51 0.02 -9.46
N SER A 193 -6.10 -1.25 -9.53
CA SER A 193 -4.86 -1.77 -8.96
C SER A 193 -4.07 -2.55 -10.00
N VAL A 194 -2.76 -2.38 -10.02
CA VAL A 194 -1.85 -3.09 -10.95
C VAL A 194 -1.45 -4.47 -10.43
N GLY A 195 -1.69 -4.75 -9.15
CA GLY A 195 -1.26 -5.98 -8.48
C GLY A 195 0.24 -6.02 -8.20
N ALA A 196 0.65 -6.72 -7.14
CA ALA A 196 2.05 -6.74 -6.68
C ALA A 196 3.02 -7.34 -7.71
N GLU A 197 2.56 -8.29 -8.52
CA GLU A 197 3.36 -8.91 -9.59
C GLU A 197 3.13 -8.26 -10.96
N GLY A 198 2.41 -7.13 -11.01
CA GLY A 198 2.10 -6.44 -12.26
C GLY A 198 1.10 -7.16 -13.16
N GLN A 199 0.42 -8.19 -12.63
CA GLN A 199 -0.53 -9.03 -13.39
C GLN A 199 -1.68 -8.22 -14.00
N GLN A 200 -2.04 -7.10 -13.37
CA GLN A 200 -3.12 -6.24 -13.83
C GLN A 200 -2.64 -5.05 -14.67
N ALA A 201 -1.32 -4.86 -14.83
CA ALA A 201 -0.76 -3.76 -15.64
C ALA A 201 -1.23 -3.85 -17.10
N ILE A 202 -1.32 -5.07 -17.65
CA ILE A 202 -1.80 -5.29 -19.01
C ILE A 202 -3.29 -4.94 -19.12
N ASN A 203 -4.09 -5.31 -18.13
CA ASN A 203 -5.51 -4.93 -18.09
C ASN A 203 -5.68 -3.40 -18.00
N ALA A 204 -4.81 -2.72 -17.28
CA ALA A 204 -4.81 -1.26 -17.21
C ALA A 204 -4.46 -0.63 -18.56
N LEU A 205 -3.47 -1.16 -19.29
CA LEU A 205 -3.16 -0.73 -20.66
C LEU A 205 -4.30 -1.01 -21.63
N LEU A 206 -4.95 -2.15 -21.53
CA LEU A 206 -6.13 -2.48 -22.36
C LEU A 206 -7.28 -1.51 -22.05
N SER A 207 -7.54 -1.23 -20.78
CA SER A 207 -8.59 -0.28 -20.39
C SER A 207 -8.31 1.13 -20.92
N ASP A 208 -7.08 1.62 -20.80
CA ASP A 208 -6.65 2.89 -21.38
C ASP A 208 -6.83 2.96 -22.90
N ALA A 209 -6.47 1.88 -23.60
CA ALA A 209 -6.56 1.82 -25.05
C ALA A 209 -7.99 1.66 -25.58
N LEU A 210 -8.86 0.98 -24.85
CA LEU A 210 -10.16 0.53 -25.34
C LEU A 210 -11.35 1.30 -24.77
N GLN A 211 -11.21 1.93 -23.59
CA GLN A 211 -12.28 2.75 -23.03
C GLN A 211 -12.40 4.08 -23.78
N PRO A 212 -13.59 4.42 -24.34
CA PRO A 212 -13.79 5.71 -24.97
C PRO A 212 -13.70 6.85 -23.95
N GLY A 213 -13.03 7.92 -24.31
CA GLY A 213 -12.94 9.10 -23.46
C GLY A 213 -11.82 10.06 -23.85
N ALA A 214 -11.80 11.23 -23.22
CA ALA A 214 -10.71 12.19 -23.37
C ALA A 214 -9.42 11.56 -22.82
N GLY A 215 -8.42 11.40 -23.68
CA GLY A 215 -7.15 10.78 -23.30
C GLY A 215 -7.03 9.28 -23.62
N GLN A 216 -8.00 8.69 -24.31
CA GLN A 216 -7.93 7.28 -24.74
C GLN A 216 -6.55 6.94 -25.33
N GLY A 217 -5.92 5.88 -24.83
CA GLY A 217 -4.61 5.41 -25.24
C GLY A 217 -3.44 6.31 -24.79
N ALA A 218 -3.66 7.25 -23.88
CA ALA A 218 -2.60 8.15 -23.40
C ALA A 218 -1.50 7.39 -22.64
N VAL A 219 -1.87 6.47 -21.76
CA VAL A 219 -0.91 5.62 -21.03
C VAL A 219 -0.16 4.71 -21.99
N LEU A 220 -0.87 4.08 -22.94
CA LEU A 220 -0.26 3.21 -23.95
C LEU A 220 0.77 3.96 -24.80
N ARG A 221 0.47 5.20 -25.21
CA ARG A 221 1.41 6.06 -25.94
C ARG A 221 2.62 6.43 -25.06
N SER A 222 2.41 6.76 -23.81
CA SER A 222 3.47 7.11 -22.86
C SER A 222 4.39 5.93 -22.57
N VAL A 223 3.83 4.73 -22.41
CA VAL A 223 4.60 3.48 -22.25
C VAL A 223 5.40 3.20 -23.52
N SER A 224 4.81 3.33 -24.71
CA SER A 224 5.51 3.17 -25.98
C SER A 224 6.69 4.14 -26.10
N ALA A 225 6.48 5.43 -25.80
CA ALA A 225 7.54 6.44 -25.82
C ALA A 225 8.64 6.15 -24.79
N GLY A 226 8.27 5.59 -23.62
CA GLY A 226 9.23 5.14 -22.60
C GLY A 226 10.12 4.00 -23.10
N LEU A 227 9.53 2.98 -23.72
CA LEU A 227 10.27 1.87 -24.31
C LEU A 227 11.18 2.32 -25.46
N GLN A 228 10.71 3.24 -26.29
CA GLN A 228 11.49 3.82 -27.39
C GLN A 228 12.73 4.56 -26.85
N ARG A 229 12.57 5.40 -25.84
CA ARG A 229 13.69 6.10 -25.19
C ARG A 229 14.72 5.15 -24.58
N MET A 230 14.29 3.99 -24.13
CA MET A 230 15.18 2.93 -23.61
C MET A 230 15.81 2.08 -24.72
N GLY A 231 15.44 2.26 -25.98
CA GLY A 231 15.89 1.44 -27.10
C GLY A 231 15.36 0.00 -27.09
N LEU A 232 14.30 -0.26 -26.31
CA LEU A 232 13.75 -1.60 -26.12
C LEU A 232 12.70 -1.96 -27.17
N ALA A 233 11.90 -1.01 -27.61
CA ALA A 233 10.87 -1.18 -28.62
C ALA A 233 10.55 0.17 -29.28
N ASP A 234 9.98 0.15 -30.50
CA ASP A 234 9.48 1.35 -31.17
C ASP A 234 8.09 1.74 -30.64
N ARG A 235 7.23 0.76 -30.40
CA ARG A 235 5.88 0.95 -29.81
C ARG A 235 5.29 -0.35 -29.27
N ILE A 236 4.26 -0.19 -28.45
CA ILE A 236 3.32 -1.27 -28.10
C ILE A 236 1.99 -1.01 -28.82
N GLU A 237 1.37 -2.09 -29.29
CA GLU A 237 0.06 -2.09 -29.94
C GLU A 237 -0.87 -3.07 -29.24
N VAL A 238 -2.12 -2.66 -29.06
CA VAL A 238 -3.21 -3.54 -28.63
C VAL A 238 -3.92 -4.07 -29.86
N ARG A 239 -3.98 -5.39 -30.01
CA ARG A 239 -4.65 -6.06 -31.13
C ARG A 239 -5.75 -6.98 -30.64
N GLN A 240 -6.96 -6.82 -31.17
CA GLN A 240 -8.08 -7.71 -30.91
C GLN A 240 -7.93 -9.02 -31.68
N LEU A 241 -8.20 -10.15 -31.03
CA LEU A 241 -8.18 -11.47 -31.67
C LEU A 241 -9.55 -11.79 -32.25
N GLY A 242 -9.68 -11.61 -33.55
CA GLY A 242 -10.95 -11.82 -34.26
C GLY A 242 -12.09 -10.92 -33.72
N ARG A 243 -13.29 -11.47 -33.58
CA ARG A 243 -14.47 -10.80 -33.01
C ARG A 243 -14.72 -11.22 -31.55
N SER A 244 -13.65 -11.42 -30.78
CA SER A 244 -13.73 -11.88 -29.41
C SER A 244 -13.45 -10.74 -28.40
N SER A 245 -13.67 -10.99 -27.12
CA SER A 245 -13.23 -10.11 -26.04
C SER A 245 -11.74 -10.30 -25.65
N ARG A 246 -10.98 -11.03 -26.47
CA ARG A 246 -9.56 -11.33 -26.22
C ARG A 246 -8.67 -10.37 -27.01
N TYR A 247 -7.66 -9.89 -26.34
CA TYR A 247 -6.69 -8.92 -26.85
C TYR A 247 -5.27 -9.38 -26.55
N GLU A 248 -4.35 -9.08 -27.45
CA GLU A 248 -2.92 -9.28 -27.23
C GLU A 248 -2.17 -7.97 -27.34
N LEU A 249 -1.00 -7.91 -26.68
CA LEU A 249 -0.07 -6.81 -26.82
C LEU A 249 1.07 -7.23 -27.75
N LEU A 250 1.28 -6.43 -28.78
CA LEU A 250 2.38 -6.59 -29.71
C LEU A 250 3.45 -5.54 -29.43
N VAL A 251 4.68 -5.98 -29.37
CA VAL A 251 5.87 -5.11 -29.32
C VAL A 251 6.46 -5.02 -30.70
N HIS A 252 6.59 -3.80 -31.20
CA HIS A 252 7.21 -3.52 -32.50
C HIS A 252 8.63 -3.04 -32.30
N LYS A 253 9.58 -3.65 -33.04
CA LYS A 253 10.97 -3.22 -33.11
C LYS A 253 11.55 -3.59 -34.49
N ASP A 254 12.25 -2.66 -35.14
CA ASP A 254 12.94 -2.87 -36.40
C ASP A 254 12.06 -3.56 -37.46
N SER A 255 10.82 -3.11 -37.62
CA SER A 255 9.80 -3.67 -38.53
C SER A 255 9.28 -5.07 -38.17
N ILE A 256 9.67 -5.63 -37.03
CA ILE A 256 9.18 -6.90 -36.51
C ILE A 256 8.15 -6.64 -35.45
N ALA A 257 7.01 -7.35 -35.49
CA ALA A 257 5.99 -7.36 -34.46
C ALA A 257 5.99 -8.72 -33.77
N ALA A 258 6.17 -8.73 -32.45
CA ALA A 258 6.14 -9.94 -31.64
C ALA A 258 5.17 -9.77 -30.46
N ASN A 259 4.51 -10.86 -30.04
CA ASN A 259 3.70 -10.83 -28.86
C ASN A 259 4.57 -10.53 -27.61
N LEU A 260 4.06 -9.71 -26.68
CA LEU A 260 4.77 -9.34 -25.44
C LEU A 260 5.27 -10.56 -24.65
N ARG A 261 4.59 -11.70 -24.77
CA ARG A 261 5.02 -12.97 -24.16
C ARG A 261 6.28 -13.54 -24.80
N ASP A 262 6.47 -13.30 -26.09
CA ASP A 262 7.54 -13.93 -26.90
C ASP A 262 8.81 -13.08 -26.98
N VAL A 263 8.76 -11.84 -26.51
CA VAL A 263 9.96 -10.99 -26.39
C VAL A 263 10.82 -11.41 -25.19
N GLY A 264 12.07 -10.95 -25.18
CA GLY A 264 12.99 -11.21 -24.05
C GLY A 264 12.42 -10.74 -22.71
N VAL A 265 12.71 -11.49 -21.64
CA VAL A 265 12.20 -11.23 -20.28
C VAL A 265 12.43 -9.79 -19.84
N GLY A 266 13.61 -9.22 -20.16
CA GLY A 266 13.93 -7.82 -19.83
C GLY A 266 12.95 -6.83 -20.46
N VAL A 267 12.56 -7.02 -21.72
CA VAL A 267 11.57 -6.17 -22.39
C VAL A 267 10.18 -6.37 -21.78
N ALA A 268 9.78 -7.61 -21.53
CA ALA A 268 8.47 -7.94 -20.98
C ALA A 268 8.26 -7.41 -19.54
N GLN A 269 9.33 -7.19 -18.79
CA GLN A 269 9.32 -6.70 -17.41
C GLN A 269 9.16 -5.17 -17.29
N VAL A 270 9.42 -4.41 -18.35
CA VAL A 270 9.40 -2.93 -18.33
C VAL A 270 7.98 -2.34 -18.44
N PRO A 271 7.08 -2.82 -19.31
CA PRO A 271 5.74 -2.26 -19.46
C PRO A 271 4.96 -2.14 -18.15
N PRO A 272 4.93 -3.12 -17.23
CA PRO A 272 4.26 -2.96 -15.94
C PRO A 272 4.79 -1.78 -15.12
N VAL A 273 6.11 -1.55 -15.11
CA VAL A 273 6.73 -0.43 -14.39
C VAL A 273 6.30 0.91 -14.97
N LEU A 274 6.41 1.04 -16.29
CA LEU A 274 6.01 2.27 -16.98
C LEU A 274 4.49 2.53 -16.83
N THR A 275 3.68 1.47 -16.89
CA THR A 275 2.23 1.57 -16.69
C THR A 275 1.90 2.15 -15.32
N VAL A 276 2.52 1.63 -14.25
CA VAL A 276 2.37 2.19 -12.90
C VAL A 276 2.80 3.65 -12.87
N ALA A 277 3.97 3.97 -13.40
CA ALA A 277 4.52 5.33 -13.40
C ALA A 277 3.65 6.36 -14.13
N TYR A 278 2.86 5.93 -15.13
CA TYR A 278 1.99 6.83 -15.89
C TYR A 278 0.52 6.83 -15.45
N ILE A 279 0.08 5.81 -14.70
CA ILE A 279 -1.28 5.77 -14.13
C ILE A 279 -1.34 6.49 -12.79
N VAL A 280 -0.28 6.38 -11.99
CA VAL A 280 -0.22 7.01 -10.66
C VAL A 280 -0.10 8.52 -10.80
N PRO A 281 -1.00 9.32 -10.19
CA PRO A 281 -0.90 10.77 -10.25
C PRO A 281 0.43 11.30 -9.70
N PRO A 282 0.98 12.39 -10.25
CA PRO A 282 2.26 12.96 -9.81
C PRO A 282 2.32 13.37 -8.34
N SER A 283 1.19 13.56 -7.70
CA SER A 283 1.06 13.91 -6.27
C SER A 283 1.09 12.70 -5.34
N SER A 284 1.10 11.50 -5.87
CA SER A 284 1.20 10.27 -5.07
C SER A 284 2.68 9.96 -4.86
N SER A 285 3.13 9.98 -3.61
CA SER A 285 4.49 9.55 -3.24
C SER A 285 4.65 8.06 -3.60
N VAL A 286 5.59 7.76 -4.44
CA VAL A 286 6.03 6.41 -4.79
C VAL A 286 7.26 6.07 -3.97
#